data_63112a9e585573bc7b4a186131038bcf
#
_entry.id   63112a9e585573bc7b4a186131038bcf
#
_cell.length_a   1.000
_cell.length_b   1.000
_cell.length_c   1.000
_cell.angle_alpha   90.00
_cell.angle_beta   90.00
_cell.angle_gamma   90.00
#
_symmetry.space_group_name_H-M   'P 1'
#
loop_
_entity.id
_entity.type
_entity.pdbx_description
1 polymer ?
#
loop_
_entity_poly.entity_id
_entity_poly.type
_entity_poly.pdbx_seq_one_letter_code
_entity_poly.pdbx_strand_id
1 'polypeptide(L)'
;MRVMHIRTFASAIAATLLLVPAYAHQSRWGSADDKTAKYIVEMERKWAEGVCVDNGVVANLLADDFQGTSTQGARFTKADELKDEKSVRTAHDCGLDEAKVHFFGNSMAVVYGSEHAVGKDKSQPNAKVCQVWTDTWLKRGGSWQIIASHDNRVKCP
;
A
#
# COMPACT_ATOMS: atom_id res chain seq x y z
N MET A 1 37.25 65.03 38.85
CA MET A 1 36.22 63.95 38.86
C MET A 1 35.63 63.89 37.46
N ARG A 2 35.90 62.79 36.69
CA ARG A 2 35.31 62.54 35.34
C ARG A 2 34.22 61.52 35.54
N VAL A 3 32.99 61.89 35.18
CA VAL A 3 31.80 61.02 35.24
C VAL A 3 31.75 60.26 33.92
N MET A 4 31.88 58.95 33.99
CA MET A 4 31.86 58.02 32.86
C MET A 4 30.39 57.59 32.61
N HIS A 5 29.83 58.01 31.46
CA HIS A 5 28.46 57.63 31.07
C HIS A 5 28.53 56.23 30.39
N ILE A 6 27.97 55.22 31.04
CA ILE A 6 27.78 53.89 30.49
C ILE A 6 26.50 53.92 29.63
N ARG A 7 26.64 53.79 28.29
CA ARG A 7 25.50 53.60 27.38
C ARG A 7 25.17 52.12 27.31
N THR A 8 24.05 51.75 27.86
CA THR A 8 23.46 50.39 27.72
C THR A 8 22.81 50.29 26.37
N PHE A 9 23.34 49.40 25.48
CA PHE A 9 22.69 49.03 24.26
C PHE A 9 21.71 47.90 24.56
N ALA A 10 20.42 48.14 24.43
CA ALA A 10 19.37 47.14 24.47
C ALA A 10 19.26 46.49 23.07
N SER A 11 19.78 45.26 22.91
CA SER A 11 19.57 44.48 21.69
C SER A 11 18.20 43.85 21.70
N ALA A 12 17.28 44.32 20.88
CA ALA A 12 15.99 43.71 20.64
C ALA A 12 16.20 42.51 19.67
N ILE A 13 16.09 41.30 20.20
CA ILE A 13 16.03 40.07 19.38
C ILE A 13 14.61 39.91 18.85
N ALA A 14 14.42 40.22 17.58
CA ALA A 14 13.15 39.94 16.88
C ALA A 14 13.09 38.44 16.55
N ALA A 15 12.30 37.69 17.33
CA ALA A 15 11.98 36.29 17.03
C ALA A 15 11.00 36.23 15.85
N THR A 16 11.52 35.92 14.67
CA THR A 16 10.69 35.67 13.48
C THR A 16 10.10 34.28 13.62
N LEU A 17 8.85 34.15 14.04
CA LEU A 17 8.08 32.92 13.98
C LEU A 17 7.83 32.56 12.50
N LEU A 18 8.57 31.60 11.98
CA LEU A 18 8.28 30.97 10.70
C LEU A 18 7.00 30.13 10.88
N LEU A 19 5.86 30.68 10.48
CA LEU A 19 4.62 29.94 10.29
C LEU A 19 4.84 28.98 9.12
N VAL A 20 5.27 27.75 9.40
CA VAL A 20 5.24 26.66 8.42
C VAL A 20 3.76 26.35 8.21
N PRO A 21 3.19 26.54 7.00
CA PRO A 21 1.81 26.14 6.76
C PRO A 21 1.73 24.62 6.96
N ALA A 22 0.96 24.19 7.95
CA ALA A 22 0.58 22.79 8.10
C ALA A 22 -0.30 22.47 6.89
N TYR A 23 0.30 21.93 5.82
CA TYR A 23 -0.45 21.29 4.76
C TYR A 23 -1.12 20.07 5.39
N ALA A 24 -2.35 20.24 5.84
CA ALA A 24 -3.21 19.12 6.16
C ALA A 24 -3.30 18.27 4.90
N HIS A 25 -2.62 17.13 4.89
CA HIS A 25 -2.74 16.15 3.81
C HIS A 25 -4.19 15.67 3.80
N GLN A 26 -5.01 16.29 2.94
CA GLN A 26 -6.39 15.89 2.79
C GLN A 26 -6.43 14.45 2.28
N SER A 27 -7.09 13.58 3.03
CA SER A 27 -7.41 12.25 2.54
C SER A 27 -8.56 12.34 1.54
N ARG A 28 -8.54 11.51 0.50
CA ARG A 28 -9.59 11.44 -0.51
C ARG A 28 -9.74 10.04 -1.08
N TRP A 29 -10.94 9.68 -1.44
CA TRP A 29 -11.18 8.47 -2.23
C TRP A 29 -10.79 8.71 -3.69
N GLY A 30 -10.20 7.67 -4.32
CA GLY A 30 -9.96 7.66 -5.75
C GLY A 30 -11.28 7.64 -6.51
N SER A 31 -11.40 8.49 -7.53
CA SER A 31 -12.56 8.47 -8.44
C SER A 31 -12.29 7.58 -9.65
N ALA A 32 -13.35 7.24 -10.38
CA ALA A 32 -13.27 6.47 -11.62
C ALA A 32 -12.39 7.15 -12.70
N ASP A 33 -12.17 8.46 -12.62
CA ASP A 33 -11.34 9.21 -13.58
C ASP A 33 -9.91 9.43 -13.09
N ASP A 34 -9.60 9.08 -11.82
CA ASP A 34 -8.26 9.22 -11.26
C ASP A 34 -7.30 8.21 -11.88
N LYS A 35 -6.33 8.71 -12.66
CA LYS A 35 -5.35 7.87 -13.33
C LYS A 35 -4.50 7.04 -12.38
N THR A 36 -4.18 7.59 -11.20
CA THR A 36 -3.39 6.87 -10.19
C THR A 36 -4.23 5.77 -9.54
N ALA A 37 -5.49 6.05 -9.21
CA ALA A 37 -6.39 5.02 -8.69
C ALA A 37 -6.59 3.89 -9.69
N LYS A 38 -6.82 4.20 -10.98
CA LYS A 38 -6.89 3.19 -12.05
C LYS A 38 -5.64 2.31 -12.13
N TYR A 39 -4.47 2.94 -12.08
CA TYR A 39 -3.20 2.22 -12.08
C TYR A 39 -3.09 1.26 -10.89
N ILE A 40 -3.38 1.74 -9.68
CA ILE A 40 -3.33 0.94 -8.46
C ILE A 40 -4.29 -0.25 -8.55
N VAL A 41 -5.57 -0.01 -8.90
CA VAL A 41 -6.58 -1.08 -9.05
C VAL A 41 -6.17 -2.10 -10.12
N GLU A 42 -5.58 -1.65 -11.22
CA GLU A 42 -5.07 -2.55 -12.28
C GLU A 42 -3.93 -3.45 -11.77
N MET A 43 -3.05 -2.91 -10.93
CA MET A 43 -1.95 -3.67 -10.36
C MET A 43 -2.45 -4.68 -9.31
N GLU A 44 -3.42 -4.30 -8.47
CA GLU A 44 -4.11 -5.23 -7.56
C GLU A 44 -4.78 -6.37 -8.32
N ARG A 45 -5.48 -6.05 -9.42
CA ARG A 45 -6.11 -7.07 -10.25
C ARG A 45 -5.09 -8.07 -10.81
N LYS A 46 -3.96 -7.59 -11.31
CA LYS A 46 -2.88 -8.46 -11.78
C LYS A 46 -2.32 -9.35 -10.67
N TRP A 47 -2.24 -8.84 -9.45
CA TRP A 47 -1.77 -9.65 -8.32
C TRP A 47 -2.78 -10.73 -7.96
N ALA A 48 -4.07 -10.40 -7.87
CA ALA A 48 -5.13 -11.38 -7.66
C ALA A 48 -5.17 -12.47 -8.75
N GLU A 49 -5.05 -12.08 -10.04
CA GLU A 49 -4.96 -13.00 -11.17
C GLU A 49 -3.65 -13.82 -11.15
N GLY A 50 -2.58 -13.26 -10.60
CA GLY A 50 -1.28 -13.88 -10.42
C GLY A 50 -1.32 -15.18 -9.58
N VAL A 51 -2.36 -15.38 -8.77
CA VAL A 51 -2.60 -16.64 -8.05
C VAL A 51 -2.84 -17.81 -9.02
N CYS A 52 -3.44 -17.55 -10.18
CA CYS A 52 -3.72 -18.56 -11.21
C CYS A 52 -2.61 -18.70 -12.25
N VAL A 53 -1.95 -17.59 -12.60
CA VAL A 53 -0.95 -17.54 -13.66
C VAL A 53 0.27 -16.74 -13.20
N ASP A 54 1.48 -17.20 -13.57
CA ASP A 54 2.69 -16.41 -13.37
C ASP A 54 2.68 -15.24 -14.37
N ASN A 55 2.44 -14.03 -13.88
CA ASN A 55 2.43 -12.82 -14.68
C ASN A 55 3.58 -11.85 -14.34
N GLY A 56 4.46 -12.24 -13.44
CA GLY A 56 5.67 -11.49 -13.05
C GLY A 56 5.38 -10.15 -12.36
N VAL A 57 4.15 -9.90 -11.89
CA VAL A 57 3.77 -8.61 -11.34
C VAL A 57 4.47 -8.29 -10.02
N VAL A 58 4.70 -9.32 -9.19
CA VAL A 58 5.23 -9.20 -7.82
C VAL A 58 6.56 -8.46 -7.77
N ALA A 59 7.44 -8.70 -8.74
CA ALA A 59 8.78 -8.12 -8.77
C ALA A 59 8.78 -6.58 -8.71
N ASN A 60 7.82 -5.93 -9.39
CA ASN A 60 7.71 -4.48 -9.47
C ASN A 60 6.62 -3.91 -8.55
N LEU A 61 5.63 -4.73 -8.18
CA LEU A 61 4.50 -4.34 -7.36
C LEU A 61 4.90 -4.16 -5.90
N LEU A 62 5.61 -5.14 -5.33
CA LEU A 62 6.01 -5.12 -3.94
C LEU A 62 7.32 -4.35 -3.75
N ALA A 63 7.38 -3.51 -2.72
CA ALA A 63 8.61 -2.86 -2.31
C ALA A 63 9.61 -3.88 -1.70
N ASP A 64 10.91 -3.56 -1.72
CA ASP A 64 11.92 -4.49 -1.18
C ASP A 64 11.80 -4.66 0.35
N ASP A 65 11.21 -3.68 1.04
CA ASP A 65 10.89 -3.70 2.48
C ASP A 65 9.44 -4.13 2.78
N PHE A 66 8.75 -4.72 1.82
CA PHE A 66 7.37 -5.21 1.96
C PHE A 66 7.23 -6.24 3.08
N GLN A 67 6.14 -6.13 3.84
CA GLN A 67 5.72 -7.09 4.86
C GLN A 67 4.22 -7.39 4.73
N GLY A 68 3.89 -8.66 4.55
CA GLY A 68 2.50 -9.13 4.51
C GLY A 68 2.11 -9.96 5.73
N THR A 69 0.81 -10.10 5.95
CA THR A 69 0.22 -11.04 6.89
C THR A 69 -0.86 -11.83 6.18
N SER A 70 -0.67 -13.13 6.06
CA SER A 70 -1.59 -14.02 5.35
C SER A 70 -2.89 -14.27 6.12
N THR A 71 -3.85 -14.88 5.47
CA THR A 71 -5.14 -15.30 6.05
C THR A 71 -5.01 -16.28 7.24
N GLN A 72 -3.84 -16.89 7.44
CA GLN A 72 -3.51 -17.75 8.58
C GLN A 72 -2.71 -17.02 9.66
N GLY A 73 -2.46 -15.71 9.51
CA GLY A 73 -1.66 -14.90 10.41
C GLY A 73 -0.14 -15.08 10.26
N ALA A 74 0.32 -15.83 9.28
CA ALA A 74 1.74 -15.96 8.99
C ALA A 74 2.28 -14.69 8.33
N ARG A 75 3.50 -14.28 8.72
CA ARG A 75 4.21 -13.16 8.07
C ARG A 75 4.89 -13.65 6.80
N PHE A 76 4.89 -12.80 5.78
CA PHE A 76 5.59 -13.08 4.53
C PHE A 76 6.21 -11.80 3.94
N THR A 77 7.20 -11.99 3.10
CA THR A 77 8.00 -10.92 2.47
C THR A 77 7.85 -10.97 0.95
N LYS A 78 8.37 -9.95 0.26
CA LYS A 78 8.50 -9.97 -1.20
C LYS A 78 9.26 -11.21 -1.71
N ALA A 79 10.30 -11.63 -0.99
CA ALA A 79 11.07 -12.82 -1.39
C ALA A 79 10.24 -14.11 -1.30
N ASP A 80 9.34 -14.21 -0.32
CA ASP A 80 8.41 -15.34 -0.20
C ASP A 80 7.41 -15.34 -1.34
N GLU A 81 6.82 -14.19 -1.70
CA GLU A 81 5.91 -14.03 -2.83
C GLU A 81 6.58 -14.37 -4.17
N LEU A 82 7.79 -13.89 -4.42
CA LEU A 82 8.55 -14.24 -5.63
C LEU A 82 8.87 -15.74 -5.73
N LYS A 83 9.04 -16.41 -4.59
CA LYS A 83 9.23 -17.86 -4.55
C LYS A 83 7.91 -18.58 -4.84
N ASP A 84 6.81 -18.09 -4.27
CA ASP A 84 5.48 -18.66 -4.51
C ASP A 84 5.04 -18.45 -5.96
N GLU A 85 5.31 -17.29 -6.55
CA GLU A 85 5.02 -16.99 -7.95
C GLU A 85 5.65 -18.00 -8.93
N LYS A 86 6.81 -18.58 -8.60
CA LYS A 86 7.50 -19.64 -9.36
C LYS A 86 7.01 -21.04 -9.06
N SER A 87 6.10 -21.22 -8.12
CA SER A 87 5.58 -22.52 -7.74
C SER A 87 4.56 -23.05 -8.76
N VAL A 88 4.29 -24.36 -8.71
CA VAL A 88 3.25 -24.96 -9.56
C VAL A 88 1.88 -24.43 -9.14
N ARG A 89 1.20 -23.77 -10.07
CA ARG A 89 -0.14 -23.23 -9.88
C ARG A 89 -1.18 -24.34 -10.00
N THR A 90 -2.06 -24.45 -9.01
CA THR A 90 -3.22 -25.34 -9.03
C THR A 90 -4.53 -24.58 -9.04
N ALA A 91 -4.47 -23.30 -8.67
CA ALA A 91 -5.62 -22.41 -8.68
C ALA A 91 -6.07 -22.06 -10.10
N HIS A 92 -7.35 -21.86 -10.25
CA HIS A 92 -8.01 -21.40 -11.46
C HIS A 92 -9.16 -20.48 -11.07
N ASP A 93 -9.76 -19.77 -12.02
CA ASP A 93 -10.84 -18.81 -11.75
C ASP A 93 -10.45 -17.83 -10.63
N CYS A 94 -9.34 -17.11 -10.83
CA CYS A 94 -8.83 -16.10 -9.93
C CYS A 94 -9.22 -14.71 -10.40
N GLY A 95 -9.65 -13.85 -9.50
CA GLY A 95 -10.01 -12.49 -9.88
C GLY A 95 -10.18 -11.55 -8.70
N LEU A 96 -9.99 -10.27 -9.01
CA LEU A 96 -10.32 -9.16 -8.14
C LEU A 96 -11.83 -8.90 -8.23
N ASP A 97 -12.53 -8.95 -7.10
CA ASP A 97 -13.98 -8.68 -7.01
C ASP A 97 -14.26 -7.18 -6.80
N GLU A 98 -13.51 -6.54 -5.91
CA GLU A 98 -13.63 -5.13 -5.60
C GLU A 98 -12.30 -4.55 -5.13
N ALA A 99 -12.02 -3.28 -5.49
CA ALA A 99 -10.95 -2.49 -4.87
C ALA A 99 -11.35 -1.01 -4.78
N LYS A 100 -11.07 -0.41 -3.61
CA LYS A 100 -11.29 1.01 -3.32
C LYS A 100 -10.00 1.64 -2.83
N VAL A 101 -9.55 2.69 -3.50
CA VAL A 101 -8.32 3.40 -3.19
C VAL A 101 -8.61 4.63 -2.35
N HIS A 102 -8.01 4.74 -1.18
CA HIS A 102 -8.06 5.89 -0.30
C HIS A 102 -6.68 6.54 -0.22
N PHE A 103 -6.52 7.73 -0.78
CA PHE A 103 -5.27 8.48 -0.77
C PHE A 103 -5.09 9.30 0.50
N PHE A 104 -3.87 9.36 1.01
CA PHE A 104 -3.41 10.20 2.10
C PHE A 104 -2.27 11.09 1.59
N GLY A 105 -2.63 12.27 1.13
CA GLY A 105 -1.71 13.15 0.40
C GLY A 105 -1.36 12.62 -0.98
N ASN A 106 -0.12 12.88 -1.42
CA ASN A 106 0.34 12.59 -2.78
C ASN A 106 1.23 11.34 -2.90
N SER A 107 1.56 10.70 -1.77
CA SER A 107 2.56 9.62 -1.73
C SER A 107 2.11 8.38 -0.99
N MET A 108 0.95 8.37 -0.34
CA MET A 108 0.43 7.20 0.36
C MET A 108 -1.01 6.92 -0.06
N ALA A 109 -1.33 5.65 -0.21
CA ALA A 109 -2.69 5.17 -0.38
C ALA A 109 -2.92 3.90 0.44
N VAL A 110 -4.15 3.71 0.88
CA VAL A 110 -4.64 2.45 1.43
C VAL A 110 -5.69 1.92 0.48
N VAL A 111 -5.56 0.66 0.10
CA VAL A 111 -6.50 -0.03 -0.79
C VAL A 111 -7.24 -1.08 0.01
N TYR A 112 -8.53 -1.08 -0.12
CA TYR A 112 -9.42 -2.08 0.47
C TYR A 112 -10.00 -2.89 -0.68
N GLY A 113 -9.83 -4.20 -0.64
CA GLY A 113 -10.30 -5.03 -1.72
C GLY A 113 -10.79 -6.40 -1.30
N SER A 114 -11.32 -7.10 -2.28
CA SER A 114 -11.73 -8.50 -2.18
C SER A 114 -11.41 -9.25 -3.46
N GLU A 115 -11.12 -10.52 -3.32
CA GLU A 115 -10.75 -11.39 -4.42
C GLU A 115 -11.19 -12.81 -4.16
N HIS A 116 -11.19 -13.61 -5.22
CA HIS A 116 -11.47 -15.03 -5.15
C HIS A 116 -10.49 -15.86 -5.98
N ALA A 117 -10.38 -17.14 -5.62
CA ALA A 117 -9.69 -18.16 -6.38
C ALA A 117 -10.34 -19.53 -6.14
N VAL A 118 -10.31 -20.40 -7.14
CA VAL A 118 -10.75 -21.80 -7.02
C VAL A 118 -9.54 -22.71 -7.03
N GLY A 119 -9.53 -23.76 -6.18
CA GLY A 119 -8.45 -24.74 -6.15
C GLY A 119 -7.12 -24.27 -5.58
N LYS A 120 -7.11 -23.13 -4.88
CA LYS A 120 -5.91 -22.61 -4.17
C LYS A 120 -5.41 -23.64 -3.11
N ASP A 121 -6.32 -24.35 -2.47
CA ASP A 121 -5.99 -25.47 -1.58
C ASP A 121 -5.94 -26.78 -2.38
N LYS A 122 -4.75 -27.39 -2.47
CA LYS A 122 -4.54 -28.66 -3.19
C LYS A 122 -5.39 -29.82 -2.67
N SER A 123 -5.76 -29.79 -1.39
CA SER A 123 -6.66 -30.79 -0.79
C SER A 123 -8.13 -30.60 -1.19
N GLN A 124 -8.47 -29.42 -1.72
CA GLN A 124 -9.83 -29.03 -2.12
C GLN A 124 -9.81 -28.35 -3.50
N PRO A 125 -9.52 -29.10 -4.57
CA PRO A 125 -9.22 -28.51 -5.90
C PRO A 125 -10.38 -27.75 -6.55
N ASN A 126 -11.61 -27.93 -6.06
CA ASN A 126 -12.81 -27.24 -6.57
C ASN A 126 -13.41 -26.25 -5.55
N ALA A 127 -12.76 -26.06 -4.40
CA ALA A 127 -13.26 -25.12 -3.41
C ALA A 127 -12.94 -23.68 -3.82
N LYS A 128 -13.97 -22.84 -3.84
CA LYS A 128 -13.82 -21.39 -3.97
C LYS A 128 -13.35 -20.80 -2.64
N VAL A 129 -12.30 -20.04 -2.69
CA VAL A 129 -11.75 -19.26 -1.57
C VAL A 129 -11.99 -17.79 -1.86
N CYS A 130 -12.56 -17.10 -0.90
CA CYS A 130 -12.75 -15.65 -0.95
C CYS A 130 -12.00 -14.99 0.20
N GLN A 131 -11.39 -13.86 -0.09
CA GLN A 131 -10.69 -13.07 0.91
C GLN A 131 -10.95 -11.57 0.73
N VAL A 132 -10.85 -10.85 1.84
CA VAL A 132 -10.78 -9.38 1.87
C VAL A 132 -9.40 -9.01 2.37
N TRP A 133 -8.89 -7.91 1.87
CA TRP A 133 -7.54 -7.48 2.19
C TRP A 133 -7.43 -5.95 2.29
N THR A 134 -6.34 -5.52 2.89
CA THR A 134 -5.99 -4.10 3.02
C THR A 134 -4.51 -3.95 2.70
N ASP A 135 -4.21 -3.19 1.65
CA ASP A 135 -2.87 -2.95 1.18
C ASP A 135 -2.48 -1.49 1.35
N THR A 136 -1.28 -1.28 1.87
CA THR A 136 -0.69 0.05 2.01
C THR A 136 0.30 0.29 0.88
N TRP A 137 0.01 1.31 0.09
CA TRP A 137 0.82 1.74 -1.02
C TRP A 137 1.63 2.99 -0.66
N LEU A 138 2.88 3.02 -1.09
CA LEU A 138 3.75 4.17 -0.93
C LEU A 138 4.42 4.53 -2.25
N LYS A 139 4.45 5.83 -2.57
CA LYS A 139 5.17 6.36 -3.72
C LYS A 139 6.59 6.73 -3.34
N ARG A 140 7.58 6.03 -3.89
CA ARG A 140 9.01 6.27 -3.70
C ARG A 140 9.70 6.37 -5.06
N GLY A 141 10.55 7.36 -5.25
CA GLY A 141 11.30 7.52 -6.52
C GLY A 141 10.42 7.64 -7.77
N GLY A 142 9.18 8.12 -7.63
CA GLY A 142 8.21 8.23 -8.72
C GLY A 142 7.32 7.01 -8.93
N SER A 143 7.64 5.85 -8.33
CA SER A 143 6.90 4.60 -8.47
C SER A 143 6.01 4.33 -7.26
N TRP A 144 4.82 3.79 -7.51
CA TRP A 144 3.92 3.29 -6.48
C TRP A 144 4.19 1.81 -6.23
N GLN A 145 4.37 1.41 -4.96
CA GLN A 145 4.61 0.03 -4.55
C GLN A 145 3.86 -0.28 -3.26
N ILE A 146 3.46 -1.53 -3.07
CA ILE A 146 2.88 -2.01 -1.82
C ILE A 146 4.01 -2.22 -0.81
N ILE A 147 3.84 -1.66 0.39
CA ILE A 147 4.78 -1.80 1.51
C ILE A 147 4.24 -2.70 2.61
N ALA A 148 2.92 -2.87 2.69
CA ALA A 148 2.29 -3.75 3.66
C ALA A 148 0.97 -4.30 3.11
N SER A 149 0.65 -5.56 3.45
CA SER A 149 -0.61 -6.25 3.15
C SER A 149 -1.14 -6.99 4.35
N HIS A 150 -2.46 -7.07 4.46
CA HIS A 150 -3.14 -7.89 5.45
C HIS A 150 -4.37 -8.55 4.85
N ASP A 151 -4.38 -9.87 4.87
CA ASP A 151 -5.44 -10.70 4.29
C ASP A 151 -6.31 -11.34 5.36
N ASN A 152 -7.61 -11.42 5.08
CA ASN A 152 -8.56 -12.15 5.88
C ASN A 152 -9.41 -13.06 5.00
N ARG A 153 -9.50 -14.34 5.37
CA ARG A 153 -10.42 -15.26 4.71
C ARG A 153 -11.87 -14.96 5.12
N VAL A 154 -12.75 -14.92 4.14
CA VAL A 154 -14.18 -14.68 4.35
C VAL A 154 -15.00 -15.78 3.69
N LYS A 155 -16.29 -15.87 4.09
CA LYS A 155 -17.23 -16.73 3.37
C LYS A 155 -17.51 -16.11 2.01
N CYS A 156 -17.43 -16.91 0.95
CA CYS A 156 -17.83 -16.47 -0.39
C CYS A 156 -19.32 -16.12 -0.43
N PRO A 157 -19.69 -15.03 -1.14
CA PRO A 157 -21.09 -14.63 -1.35
C PRO A 157 -21.86 -15.66 -2.15
#